data_f90c70c7057b465d0a82802bd891057c
#
_entry.id   f90c70c7057b465d0a82802bd891057c
#
_cell.length_a   1.000
_cell.length_b   1.000
_cell.length_c   1.000
_cell.angle_alpha   90.00
_cell.angle_beta   90.00
_cell.angle_gamma   90.00
#
_symmetry.space_group_name_H-M   'P 1'
#
loop_
_entity.id
_entity.type
_entity.pdbx_description
1 polymer ?
#
loop_
_entity_poly.entity_id
_entity_poly.type
_entity_poly.pdbx_seq_one_letter_code
_entity_poly.pdbx_strand_id
1 'polypeptide(L)'
;MELEQIPGVGKSIAKRLRDAGFPNVETLAVTPAREVKEKAGYEKLEAAQRIVEAARELLGCRFITAYEHWEMTKKRLRCTTGSKALDTLLGGGIETQAITELVGQYGSGKTQLCLMLCVTAQLKPEQGGLGGNVLYFDTEGTFSSNRVYQIAAENGLDPGQTLHNIILSRVYTSDHQMFLLDNAFEKCAEENVKLVIVDSVISHFRGEYLGRETLADRQQKLNLYMHKLLRLAEILNLAVVVTNQAQSDPTPQWGSHQATDRPAGGNILAHASTTRVWLRRAKGEGKRIARVFDSPCLPEGECIFRITAKGIEDAPEEKIEEAEKEE
;
A
#
# COMPACT_ATOMS: atom_id res chain seq x y z
N MET A 1 19.05 -2.41 -12.86
CA MET A 1 20.32 -2.13 -13.63
C MET A 1 21.34 -1.49 -12.71
N GLU A 2 22.65 -1.76 -12.92
CA GLU A 2 23.73 -1.19 -12.10
C GLU A 2 23.94 0.28 -12.40
N LEU A 3 24.23 1.09 -11.35
CA LEU A 3 24.44 2.54 -11.50
C LEU A 3 25.60 2.91 -12.40
N GLU A 4 26.61 2.06 -12.47
CA GLU A 4 27.80 2.23 -13.33
C GLU A 4 27.48 2.18 -14.83
N GLN A 5 26.29 1.72 -15.21
CA GLN A 5 25.81 1.71 -16.59
C GLN A 5 25.33 3.10 -17.04
N ILE A 6 25.10 4.02 -16.10
CA ILE A 6 24.70 5.39 -16.41
C ILE A 6 25.90 6.15 -17.00
N PRO A 7 25.79 6.78 -18.18
CA PRO A 7 26.83 7.60 -18.73
C PRO A 7 27.31 8.68 -17.75
N GLY A 8 28.62 8.72 -17.48
CA GLY A 8 29.22 9.66 -16.55
C GLY A 8 29.20 9.25 -15.08
N VAL A 9 28.66 8.07 -14.73
CA VAL A 9 28.66 7.54 -13.36
C VAL A 9 29.74 6.48 -13.22
N GLY A 10 30.89 6.88 -12.67
CA GLY A 10 31.96 5.96 -12.30
C GLY A 10 31.73 5.35 -10.90
N LYS A 11 32.59 4.37 -10.53
CA LYS A 11 32.46 3.62 -9.24
C LYS A 11 32.35 4.52 -8.00
N SER A 12 33.04 5.65 -7.94
CA SER A 12 32.95 6.60 -6.81
C SER A 12 31.59 7.26 -6.71
N ILE A 13 31.03 7.69 -7.86
CA ILE A 13 29.69 8.31 -7.92
C ILE A 13 28.62 7.25 -7.61
N ALA A 14 28.75 6.06 -8.18
CA ALA A 14 27.83 4.95 -7.93
C ALA A 14 27.80 4.57 -6.45
N LYS A 15 28.98 4.48 -5.80
CA LYS A 15 29.05 4.23 -4.35
C LYS A 15 28.34 5.34 -3.57
N ARG A 16 28.61 6.61 -3.87
CA ARG A 16 27.95 7.74 -3.21
C ARG A 16 26.43 7.73 -3.37
N LEU A 17 25.95 7.34 -4.54
CA LEU A 17 24.50 7.20 -4.80
C LEU A 17 23.91 6.04 -4.01
N ARG A 18 24.58 4.88 -3.93
CA ARG A 18 24.13 3.75 -3.10
C ARG A 18 24.10 4.12 -1.61
N ASP A 19 25.15 4.76 -1.11
CA ASP A 19 25.23 5.23 0.28
C ASP A 19 24.13 6.28 0.59
N ALA A 20 23.64 6.99 -0.43
CA ALA A 20 22.53 7.94 -0.34
C ALA A 20 21.13 7.29 -0.51
N GLY A 21 21.04 5.95 -0.61
CA GLY A 21 19.76 5.23 -0.73
C GLY A 21 19.24 5.10 -2.16
N PHE A 22 20.11 5.20 -3.18
CA PHE A 22 19.77 4.95 -4.59
C PHE A 22 20.51 3.70 -5.11
N PRO A 23 19.96 2.49 -4.88
CA PRO A 23 20.68 1.24 -5.13
C PRO A 23 20.88 0.93 -6.62
N ASN A 24 20.01 1.42 -7.49
CA ASN A 24 19.96 1.06 -8.91
C ASN A 24 19.47 2.21 -9.79
N VAL A 25 19.57 2.01 -11.11
CA VAL A 25 19.17 2.99 -12.13
C VAL A 25 17.68 3.31 -12.05
N GLU A 26 16.86 2.30 -11.80
CA GLU A 26 15.40 2.42 -11.74
C GLU A 26 14.94 3.38 -10.64
N THR A 27 15.49 3.20 -9.44
CA THR A 27 15.20 4.07 -8.30
C THR A 27 15.63 5.51 -8.59
N LEU A 28 16.81 5.68 -9.19
CA LEU A 28 17.37 6.99 -9.49
C LEU A 28 16.56 7.75 -10.56
N ALA A 29 16.14 7.06 -11.62
CA ALA A 29 15.40 7.66 -12.73
C ALA A 29 14.06 8.27 -12.34
N VAL A 30 13.39 7.67 -11.33
CA VAL A 30 12.08 8.15 -10.87
C VAL A 30 12.17 9.10 -9.68
N THR A 31 13.39 9.30 -9.13
CA THR A 31 13.59 10.22 -8.01
C THR A 31 13.75 11.66 -8.52
N PRO A 32 13.12 12.66 -7.86
CA PRO A 32 13.34 14.06 -8.18
C PRO A 32 14.81 14.44 -8.00
N ALA A 33 15.39 15.17 -8.95
CA ALA A 33 16.78 15.60 -8.90
C ALA A 33 17.14 16.41 -7.62
N ARG A 34 16.15 17.13 -7.05
CA ARG A 34 16.33 17.85 -5.78
C ARG A 34 16.58 16.87 -4.62
N GLU A 35 15.84 15.78 -4.54
CA GLU A 35 16.02 14.74 -3.54
C GLU A 35 17.38 14.05 -3.69
N VAL A 36 17.77 13.75 -4.93
CA VAL A 36 19.12 13.20 -5.23
C VAL A 36 20.21 14.17 -4.81
N LYS A 37 20.05 15.47 -5.10
CA LYS A 37 20.99 16.50 -4.66
C LYS A 37 21.16 16.50 -3.15
N GLU A 38 20.06 16.52 -2.41
CA GLU A 38 20.04 16.62 -0.95
C GLU A 38 20.65 15.37 -0.29
N LYS A 39 20.22 14.18 -0.70
CA LYS A 39 20.67 12.91 -0.10
C LYS A 39 22.10 12.54 -0.49
N ALA A 40 22.45 12.69 -1.77
CA ALA A 40 23.80 12.35 -2.24
C ALA A 40 24.81 13.50 -2.09
N GLY A 41 24.42 14.64 -1.49
CA GLY A 41 25.33 15.74 -1.19
C GLY A 41 25.92 16.45 -2.41
N TYR A 42 25.12 16.61 -3.49
CA TYR A 42 25.56 17.41 -4.62
C TYR A 42 25.44 18.91 -4.31
N GLU A 43 26.49 19.67 -4.62
CA GLU A 43 26.49 21.13 -4.42
C GLU A 43 25.48 21.82 -5.35
N LYS A 44 25.44 21.40 -6.61
CA LYS A 44 24.60 22.00 -7.65
C LYS A 44 23.48 21.07 -8.08
N LEU A 45 22.28 21.63 -8.28
CA LEU A 45 21.11 20.87 -8.74
C LEU A 45 21.33 20.28 -10.14
N GLU A 46 22.03 21.02 -11.01
CA GLU A 46 22.29 20.61 -12.38
C GLU A 46 23.12 19.32 -12.46
N ALA A 47 24.00 19.06 -11.48
CA ALA A 47 24.78 17.82 -11.43
C ALA A 47 23.86 16.62 -11.13
N ALA A 48 22.93 16.75 -10.19
CA ALA A 48 21.94 15.72 -9.90
C ALA A 48 20.96 15.53 -11.08
N GLN A 49 20.54 16.63 -11.71
CA GLN A 49 19.65 16.58 -12.89
C GLN A 49 20.26 15.77 -14.03
N ARG A 50 21.50 16.03 -14.41
CA ARG A 50 22.20 15.29 -15.46
C ARG A 50 22.25 13.79 -15.21
N ILE A 51 22.50 13.39 -13.96
CA ILE A 51 22.56 11.97 -13.59
C ILE A 51 21.18 11.33 -13.67
N VAL A 52 20.14 12.00 -13.17
CA VAL A 52 18.77 11.52 -13.24
C VAL A 52 18.28 11.45 -14.69
N GLU A 53 18.61 12.43 -15.52
CA GLU A 53 18.27 12.43 -16.95
C GLU A 53 18.96 11.28 -17.69
N ALA A 54 20.26 11.08 -17.45
CA ALA A 54 21.00 9.96 -18.03
C ALA A 54 20.46 8.59 -17.57
N ALA A 55 19.99 8.48 -16.33
CA ALA A 55 19.31 7.28 -15.84
C ALA A 55 17.98 7.04 -16.58
N ARG A 56 17.19 8.08 -16.82
CA ARG A 56 15.94 8.03 -17.59
C ARG A 56 16.17 7.63 -19.04
N GLU A 57 17.19 8.19 -19.68
CA GLU A 57 17.57 7.83 -21.04
C GLU A 57 17.97 6.36 -21.15
N LEU A 58 18.79 5.88 -20.18
CA LEU A 58 19.21 4.48 -20.13
C LEU A 58 18.05 3.50 -19.98
N LEU A 59 17.04 3.85 -19.18
CA LEU A 59 15.82 3.05 -19.01
C LEU A 59 14.84 3.18 -20.19
N GLY A 60 15.12 4.08 -21.14
CA GLY A 60 14.21 4.37 -22.22
C GLY A 60 12.88 4.93 -21.73
N CYS A 61 12.91 5.79 -20.69
CA CYS A 61 11.73 6.54 -20.24
C CYS A 61 11.24 7.42 -21.41
N ARG A 62 10.38 6.85 -22.24
CA ARG A 62 9.91 7.44 -23.50
C ARG A 62 8.39 7.39 -23.55
N PHE A 63 7.84 8.11 -24.51
CA PHE A 63 6.45 7.96 -24.87
C PHE A 63 6.22 6.53 -25.38
N ILE A 64 5.20 5.88 -24.87
CA ILE A 64 4.73 4.57 -25.30
C ILE A 64 3.29 4.68 -25.79
N THR A 65 2.87 3.77 -26.64
CA THR A 65 1.47 3.68 -27.05
C THR A 65 0.62 3.12 -25.92
N ALA A 66 -0.70 3.42 -25.94
CA ALA A 66 -1.63 2.80 -24.99
C ALA A 66 -1.64 1.26 -25.12
N TYR A 67 -1.36 0.72 -26.31
CA TYR A 67 -1.25 -0.73 -26.51
C TYR A 67 -0.02 -1.31 -25.78
N GLU A 68 1.15 -0.68 -25.92
CA GLU A 68 2.36 -1.09 -25.18
C GLU A 68 2.14 -1.03 -23.66
N HIS A 69 1.50 0.05 -23.17
CA HIS A 69 1.11 0.18 -21.77
C HIS A 69 0.19 -0.98 -21.34
N TRP A 70 -0.83 -1.30 -22.13
CA TRP A 70 -1.75 -2.40 -21.86
C TRP A 70 -1.03 -3.75 -21.78
N GLU A 71 -0.10 -4.04 -22.69
CA GLU A 71 0.74 -5.26 -22.62
C GLU A 71 1.58 -5.30 -21.33
N MET A 72 2.07 -4.15 -20.85
CA MET A 72 2.79 -4.06 -19.58
C MET A 72 1.88 -4.34 -18.39
N THR A 73 0.63 -3.88 -18.40
CA THR A 73 -0.33 -4.13 -17.30
C THR A 73 -0.70 -5.59 -17.14
N LYS A 74 -0.60 -6.42 -18.18
CA LYS A 74 -0.80 -7.87 -18.09
C LYS A 74 0.22 -8.58 -17.18
N LYS A 75 1.36 -7.93 -16.90
CA LYS A 75 2.41 -8.46 -16.01
C LYS A 75 2.14 -8.16 -14.53
N ARG A 76 1.13 -7.36 -14.23
CA ARG A 76 0.73 -7.09 -12.86
C ARG A 76 0.16 -8.35 -12.23
N LEU A 77 0.60 -8.64 -11.02
CA LEU A 77 0.09 -9.75 -10.23
C LEU A 77 -1.05 -9.27 -9.34
N ARG A 78 -1.86 -10.21 -8.87
CA ARG A 78 -2.92 -9.96 -7.91
C ARG A 78 -2.84 -10.93 -6.75
N CYS A 79 -2.92 -10.39 -5.53
CA CYS A 79 -2.94 -11.17 -4.30
C CYS A 79 -4.38 -11.43 -3.89
N THR A 80 -4.74 -12.70 -3.73
CA THR A 80 -6.06 -13.07 -3.20
C THR A 80 -6.25 -12.55 -1.77
N THR A 81 -7.43 -12.09 -1.48
CA THR A 81 -7.86 -11.70 -0.14
C THR A 81 -8.29 -12.88 0.72
N GLY A 82 -8.43 -14.07 0.13
CA GLY A 82 -9.01 -15.27 0.74
C GLY A 82 -10.52 -15.43 0.50
N SER A 83 -11.21 -14.38 0.07
CA SER A 83 -12.62 -14.42 -0.33
C SER A 83 -12.75 -14.20 -1.83
N LYS A 84 -13.39 -15.14 -2.54
CA LYS A 84 -13.65 -15.01 -3.98
C LYS A 84 -14.58 -13.85 -4.31
N ALA A 85 -15.54 -13.56 -3.43
CA ALA A 85 -16.45 -12.44 -3.59
C ALA A 85 -15.69 -11.10 -3.54
N LEU A 86 -14.76 -10.95 -2.56
CA LEU A 86 -13.94 -9.77 -2.44
C LEU A 86 -12.91 -9.68 -3.57
N ASP A 87 -12.29 -10.79 -3.97
CA ASP A 87 -11.39 -10.84 -5.11
C ASP A 87 -12.09 -10.42 -6.40
N THR A 88 -13.32 -10.91 -6.65
CA THR A 88 -14.12 -10.51 -7.81
C THR A 88 -14.41 -9.01 -7.80
N LEU A 89 -14.80 -8.47 -6.65
CA LEU A 89 -15.04 -7.03 -6.46
C LEU A 89 -13.79 -6.20 -6.78
N LEU A 90 -12.60 -6.73 -6.46
CA LEU A 90 -11.29 -6.09 -6.70
C LEU A 90 -10.68 -6.45 -8.07
N GLY A 91 -11.44 -7.09 -8.96
CA GLY A 91 -10.94 -7.47 -10.29
C GLY A 91 -9.88 -8.57 -10.27
N GLY A 92 -9.88 -9.41 -9.23
CA GLY A 92 -8.98 -10.55 -9.05
C GLY A 92 -8.11 -10.49 -7.79
N GLY A 93 -8.29 -9.51 -6.92
CA GLY A 93 -7.54 -9.33 -5.67
C GLY A 93 -6.72 -8.02 -5.62
N ILE A 94 -5.81 -7.93 -4.68
CA ILE A 94 -4.94 -6.74 -4.48
C ILE A 94 -3.88 -6.68 -5.58
N GLU A 95 -3.89 -5.62 -6.38
CA GLU A 95 -3.04 -5.46 -7.56
C GLU A 95 -1.64 -4.93 -7.21
N THR A 96 -0.59 -5.46 -7.87
CA THR A 96 0.77 -4.90 -7.81
C THR A 96 0.87 -3.60 -8.61
N GLN A 97 1.91 -2.79 -8.36
CA GLN A 97 2.13 -1.47 -8.96
C GLN A 97 1.01 -0.46 -8.65
N ALA A 98 0.31 -0.67 -7.54
CA ALA A 98 -0.83 0.12 -7.13
C ALA A 98 -0.90 0.25 -5.61
N ILE A 99 -1.62 1.27 -5.14
CA ILE A 99 -1.96 1.43 -3.73
C ILE A 99 -3.45 1.13 -3.56
N THR A 100 -3.76 0.14 -2.72
CA THR A 100 -5.13 -0.14 -2.27
C THR A 100 -5.35 0.46 -0.88
N GLU A 101 -6.31 1.36 -0.75
CA GLU A 101 -6.70 1.98 0.51
C GLU A 101 -7.92 1.25 1.11
N LEU A 102 -7.76 0.76 2.34
CA LEU A 102 -8.83 0.15 3.13
C LEU A 102 -9.34 1.17 4.16
N VAL A 103 -10.54 1.68 3.96
CA VAL A 103 -11.18 2.67 4.84
C VAL A 103 -12.26 2.02 5.70
N GLY A 104 -12.41 2.46 6.94
CA GLY A 104 -13.53 2.03 7.77
C GLY A 104 -13.36 2.39 9.24
N GLN A 105 -14.43 2.28 10.00
CA GLN A 105 -14.46 2.50 11.44
C GLN A 105 -13.62 1.45 12.19
N TYR A 106 -13.41 1.67 13.49
CA TYR A 106 -12.81 0.67 14.36
C TYR A 106 -13.58 -0.66 14.31
N GLY A 107 -12.85 -1.78 14.19
CA GLY A 107 -13.45 -3.12 14.13
C GLY A 107 -14.14 -3.47 12.81
N SER A 108 -13.98 -2.66 11.74
CA SER A 108 -14.50 -2.98 10.39
C SER A 108 -13.76 -4.12 9.67
N GLY A 109 -12.59 -4.54 10.18
CA GLY A 109 -11.85 -5.68 9.63
C GLY A 109 -10.59 -5.33 8.84
N LYS A 110 -10.19 -4.04 8.77
CA LYS A 110 -8.98 -3.59 8.04
C LYS A 110 -7.73 -4.39 8.39
N THR A 111 -7.36 -4.39 9.67
CA THR A 111 -6.19 -5.15 10.19
C THR A 111 -6.33 -6.65 9.94
N GLN A 112 -7.54 -7.24 10.07
CA GLN A 112 -7.75 -8.66 9.79
C GLN A 112 -7.50 -9.00 8.32
N LEU A 113 -7.92 -8.13 7.40
CA LEU A 113 -7.61 -8.28 5.98
C LEU A 113 -6.10 -8.12 5.74
N CYS A 114 -5.45 -7.15 6.37
CA CYS A 114 -3.99 -6.99 6.29
C CYS A 114 -3.23 -8.24 6.77
N LEU A 115 -3.65 -8.85 7.91
CA LEU A 115 -3.05 -10.07 8.42
C LEU A 115 -3.29 -11.28 7.50
N MET A 116 -4.46 -11.39 6.86
CA MET A 116 -4.71 -12.39 5.82
C MET A 116 -3.79 -12.20 4.62
N LEU A 117 -3.65 -10.97 4.14
CA LEU A 117 -2.75 -10.65 3.03
C LEU A 117 -1.28 -10.94 3.35
N CYS A 118 -0.85 -10.84 4.62
CA CYS A 118 0.48 -11.29 5.05
C CYS A 118 0.73 -12.79 4.76
N VAL A 119 -0.33 -13.59 4.80
CA VAL A 119 -0.26 -15.03 4.53
C VAL A 119 -0.39 -15.30 3.03
N THR A 120 -1.42 -14.72 2.38
CA THR A 120 -1.71 -15.02 0.98
C THR A 120 -0.68 -14.47 0.00
N ALA A 121 -0.01 -13.36 0.30
CA ALA A 121 1.05 -12.81 -0.54
C ALA A 121 2.24 -13.77 -0.72
N GLN A 122 2.46 -14.68 0.23
CA GLN A 122 3.54 -15.67 0.19
C GLN A 122 3.22 -16.88 -0.70
N LEU A 123 1.95 -17.09 -1.03
CA LEU A 123 1.54 -18.14 -1.97
C LEU A 123 2.15 -17.86 -3.35
N LYS A 124 2.33 -18.93 -4.14
CA LYS A 124 2.75 -18.80 -5.53
C LYS A 124 1.71 -18.04 -6.35
N PRO A 125 2.11 -17.34 -7.43
CA PRO A 125 1.16 -16.64 -8.31
C PRO A 125 0.04 -17.52 -8.85
N GLU A 126 0.32 -18.79 -9.16
CA GLU A 126 -0.66 -19.77 -9.65
C GLU A 126 -1.71 -20.13 -8.59
N GLN A 127 -1.43 -19.84 -7.32
CA GLN A 127 -2.33 -20.04 -6.16
C GLN A 127 -3.00 -18.74 -5.73
N GLY A 128 -2.83 -17.66 -6.51
CA GLY A 128 -3.36 -16.32 -6.18
C GLY A 128 -2.49 -15.52 -5.23
N GLY A 129 -1.23 -15.88 -5.02
CA GLY A 129 -0.27 -15.11 -4.23
C GLY A 129 0.64 -14.22 -5.08
N LEU A 130 1.65 -13.63 -4.44
CA LEU A 130 2.67 -12.81 -5.08
C LEU A 130 4.06 -13.48 -5.09
N GLY A 131 4.21 -14.60 -4.38
CA GLY A 131 5.46 -15.36 -4.32
C GLY A 131 6.61 -14.64 -3.62
N GLY A 132 6.33 -13.84 -2.60
CA GLY A 132 7.38 -13.11 -1.89
C GLY A 132 7.03 -12.72 -0.47
N ASN A 133 7.96 -12.03 0.16
CA ASN A 133 7.89 -11.59 1.54
C ASN A 133 6.99 -10.36 1.70
N VAL A 134 6.65 -10.04 2.94
CA VAL A 134 5.79 -8.91 3.31
C VAL A 134 6.58 -7.95 4.19
N LEU A 135 6.50 -6.65 3.89
CA LEU A 135 6.95 -5.58 4.77
C LEU A 135 5.74 -4.93 5.44
N TYR A 136 5.69 -4.97 6.76
CA TYR A 136 4.55 -4.44 7.53
C TYR A 136 4.99 -3.28 8.43
N PHE A 137 4.44 -2.10 8.20
CA PHE A 137 4.57 -0.94 9.07
C PHE A 137 3.39 -0.88 10.04
N ASP A 138 3.63 -1.22 11.30
CA ASP A 138 2.64 -1.19 12.37
C ASP A 138 2.70 0.15 13.11
N THR A 139 1.79 1.07 12.82
CA THR A 139 1.72 2.38 13.45
C THR A 139 0.85 2.39 14.70
N GLU A 140 -0.07 1.42 14.83
CA GLU A 140 -1.05 1.38 15.93
C GLU A 140 -0.72 0.33 17.00
N GLY A 141 0.25 -0.57 16.76
CA GLY A 141 0.59 -1.66 17.68
C GLY A 141 -0.43 -2.79 17.65
N THR A 142 -1.06 -3.00 16.51
CA THR A 142 -2.15 -3.96 16.35
C THR A 142 -1.77 -5.21 15.58
N PHE A 143 -0.54 -5.31 15.10
CA PHE A 143 -0.02 -6.54 14.47
C PHE A 143 -0.04 -7.70 15.46
N SER A 144 -0.61 -8.82 15.06
CA SER A 144 -0.71 -10.02 15.91
C SER A 144 -0.05 -11.21 15.25
N SER A 145 1.15 -11.58 15.72
CA SER A 145 1.86 -12.78 15.26
C SER A 145 1.05 -14.05 15.52
N ASN A 146 0.34 -14.12 16.66
CA ASN A 146 -0.50 -15.27 16.99
C ASN A 146 -1.65 -15.43 15.97
N ARG A 147 -2.21 -14.31 15.51
CA ARG A 147 -3.28 -14.34 14.50
C ARG A 147 -2.76 -14.78 13.14
N VAL A 148 -1.59 -14.27 12.72
CA VAL A 148 -0.92 -14.73 11.49
C VAL A 148 -0.60 -16.22 11.58
N TYR A 149 -0.05 -16.69 12.71
CA TYR A 149 0.21 -18.10 12.98
C TYR A 149 -1.05 -18.96 12.79
N GLN A 150 -2.18 -18.55 13.40
CA GLN A 150 -3.46 -19.23 13.29
C GLN A 150 -3.92 -19.29 11.82
N ILE A 151 -3.93 -18.15 11.12
CA ILE A 151 -4.36 -18.07 9.72
C ILE A 151 -3.50 -19.00 8.85
N ALA A 152 -2.17 -18.99 9.01
CA ALA A 152 -1.28 -19.84 8.25
C ALA A 152 -1.57 -21.33 8.49
N ALA A 153 -1.70 -21.76 9.75
CA ALA A 153 -2.02 -23.14 10.13
C ALA A 153 -3.35 -23.61 9.53
N GLU A 154 -4.41 -22.79 9.65
CA GLU A 154 -5.75 -23.11 9.13
C GLU A 154 -5.80 -23.16 7.59
N ASN A 155 -4.85 -22.53 6.91
CA ASN A 155 -4.72 -22.58 5.45
C ASN A 155 -3.67 -23.61 4.97
N GLY A 156 -3.14 -24.45 5.88
CA GLY A 156 -2.22 -25.53 5.54
C GLY A 156 -0.81 -25.08 5.18
N LEU A 157 -0.40 -23.90 5.59
CA LEU A 157 0.95 -23.36 5.45
C LEU A 157 1.76 -23.60 6.71
N ASP A 158 3.10 -23.60 6.60
CA ASP A 158 3.97 -23.60 7.76
C ASP A 158 3.91 -22.23 8.47
N PRO A 159 3.36 -22.17 9.71
CA PRO A 159 3.20 -20.89 10.41
C PRO A 159 4.53 -20.25 10.80
N GLY A 160 5.54 -21.06 11.11
CA GLY A 160 6.88 -20.59 11.44
C GLY A 160 7.53 -19.90 10.25
N GLN A 161 7.55 -20.56 9.10
CA GLN A 161 8.07 -20.00 7.86
C GLN A 161 7.27 -18.76 7.43
N THR A 162 5.95 -18.80 7.56
CA THR A 162 5.09 -17.65 7.25
C THR A 162 5.46 -16.42 8.08
N LEU A 163 5.71 -16.59 9.38
CA LEU A 163 6.14 -15.49 10.24
C LEU A 163 7.56 -15.00 9.90
N HIS A 164 8.49 -15.86 9.54
CA HIS A 164 9.84 -15.47 9.11
C HIS A 164 9.83 -14.63 7.83
N ASN A 165 8.87 -14.82 6.96
CA ASN A 165 8.72 -14.09 5.70
C ASN A 165 8.01 -12.73 5.87
N ILE A 166 7.70 -12.32 7.10
CA ILE A 166 7.10 -11.02 7.41
C ILE A 166 8.12 -10.15 8.13
N ILE A 167 8.53 -9.08 7.47
CA ILE A 167 9.41 -8.06 8.02
C ILE A 167 8.54 -7.02 8.70
N LEU A 168 8.53 -7.01 10.02
CA LEU A 168 7.70 -6.13 10.83
C LEU A 168 8.51 -4.93 11.34
N SER A 169 7.98 -3.73 11.18
CA SER A 169 8.52 -2.52 11.79
C SER A 169 7.46 -1.80 12.62
N ARG A 170 7.70 -1.67 13.92
CA ARG A 170 6.88 -0.84 14.79
C ARG A 170 7.23 0.62 14.58
N VAL A 171 6.26 1.41 14.19
CA VAL A 171 6.40 2.84 13.88
C VAL A 171 5.93 3.67 15.07
N TYR A 172 6.67 4.71 15.45
CA TYR A 172 6.37 5.52 16.64
C TYR A 172 6.03 6.97 16.34
N THR A 173 6.50 7.52 15.20
CA THR A 173 6.27 8.91 14.79
C THR A 173 6.12 9.01 13.28
N SER A 174 5.59 10.13 12.80
CA SER A 174 5.52 10.42 11.36
C SER A 174 6.90 10.52 10.71
N ASP A 175 7.89 11.10 11.41
CA ASP A 175 9.27 11.17 10.93
C ASP A 175 9.92 9.78 10.89
N HIS A 176 9.65 8.91 11.88
CA HIS A 176 10.09 7.52 11.84
C HIS A 176 9.43 6.76 10.68
N GLN A 177 8.15 7.02 10.41
CA GLN A 177 7.43 6.45 9.26
C GLN A 177 8.08 6.85 7.92
N MET A 178 8.47 8.12 7.77
CA MET A 178 9.21 8.62 6.60
C MET A 178 10.57 7.96 6.47
N PHE A 179 11.33 7.89 7.56
CA PHE A 179 12.66 7.29 7.60
C PHE A 179 12.65 5.80 7.18
N LEU A 180 11.70 5.03 7.72
CA LEU A 180 11.54 3.62 7.36
C LEU A 180 11.22 3.43 5.88
N LEU A 181 10.37 4.30 5.31
CA LEU A 181 10.05 4.24 3.88
C LEU A 181 11.26 4.57 3.00
N ASP A 182 12.13 5.50 3.43
CA ASP A 182 13.35 5.82 2.70
C ASP A 182 14.31 4.62 2.61
N ASN A 183 14.32 3.75 3.62
CA ASN A 183 15.10 2.52 3.64
C ASN A 183 14.37 1.31 3.02
N ALA A 184 13.06 1.43 2.76
CA ALA A 184 12.25 0.31 2.28
C ALA A 184 12.62 -0.14 0.87
N PHE A 185 13.15 0.74 0.02
CA PHE A 185 13.55 0.39 -1.34
C PHE A 185 14.64 -0.69 -1.37
N GLU A 186 15.71 -0.47 -0.60
CA GLU A 186 16.80 -1.43 -0.46
C GLU A 186 16.30 -2.71 0.19
N LYS A 187 15.61 -2.59 1.33
CA LYS A 187 15.10 -3.72 2.08
C LYS A 187 14.13 -4.60 1.27
N CYS A 188 13.22 -3.98 0.52
CA CYS A 188 12.28 -4.73 -0.33
C CYS A 188 12.97 -5.48 -1.47
N ALA A 189 14.04 -4.91 -2.04
CA ALA A 189 14.80 -5.56 -3.10
C ALA A 189 15.62 -6.75 -2.56
N GLU A 190 16.31 -6.58 -1.42
CA GLU A 190 17.12 -7.62 -0.79
C GLU A 190 16.29 -8.81 -0.30
N GLU A 191 15.15 -8.55 0.31
CA GLU A 191 14.31 -9.56 0.95
C GLU A 191 13.18 -10.09 0.05
N ASN A 192 13.21 -9.85 -1.25
CA ASN A 192 12.15 -10.24 -2.18
C ASN A 192 10.74 -9.88 -1.69
N VAL A 193 10.56 -8.66 -1.17
CA VAL A 193 9.23 -8.18 -0.73
C VAL A 193 8.32 -8.00 -1.94
N LYS A 194 7.07 -8.48 -1.84
CA LYS A 194 6.04 -8.34 -2.87
C LYS A 194 4.79 -7.63 -2.37
N LEU A 195 4.68 -7.45 -1.06
CA LEU A 195 3.58 -6.71 -0.43
C LEU A 195 4.12 -5.78 0.65
N VAL A 196 3.71 -4.52 0.61
CA VAL A 196 3.95 -3.55 1.68
C VAL A 196 2.61 -3.17 2.31
N ILE A 197 2.51 -3.25 3.63
CA ILE A 197 1.33 -2.87 4.39
C ILE A 197 1.68 -1.72 5.34
N VAL A 198 0.83 -0.69 5.39
CA VAL A 198 0.93 0.42 6.35
C VAL A 198 -0.38 0.50 7.15
N ASP A 199 -0.36 0.03 8.37
CA ASP A 199 -1.56 -0.03 9.24
C ASP A 199 -1.35 0.81 10.50
N SER A 200 -1.86 2.05 10.53
CA SER A 200 -2.52 2.84 9.51
C SER A 200 -1.62 3.96 8.95
N VAL A 201 -1.89 4.38 7.72
CA VAL A 201 -1.08 5.42 7.06
C VAL A 201 -1.19 6.78 7.73
N ILE A 202 -2.33 7.08 8.37
CA ILE A 202 -2.68 8.42 8.84
C ILE A 202 -2.46 8.65 10.35
N SER A 203 -2.28 7.58 11.15
CA SER A 203 -2.30 7.64 12.62
C SER A 203 -1.36 8.71 13.18
N HIS A 204 -0.07 8.64 12.89
CA HIS A 204 0.92 9.59 13.40
C HIS A 204 0.77 10.99 12.81
N PHE A 205 0.45 11.09 11.50
CA PHE A 205 0.20 12.40 10.88
C PHE A 205 -0.97 13.15 11.51
N ARG A 206 -1.96 12.44 12.04
CA ARG A 206 -3.07 13.06 12.77
C ARG A 206 -2.71 13.41 14.21
N GLY A 207 -1.95 12.55 14.85
CA GLY A 207 -1.57 12.74 16.26
C GLY A 207 -0.56 13.88 16.47
N GLU A 208 0.35 14.07 15.51
CA GLU A 208 1.45 15.04 15.65
C GLU A 208 1.12 16.43 15.09
N TYR A 209 0.28 16.50 14.03
CA TYR A 209 -0.08 17.74 13.37
C TYR A 209 -1.50 18.17 13.79
N LEU A 210 -1.59 18.84 14.94
CA LEU A 210 -2.83 19.31 15.50
C LEU A 210 -3.10 20.78 15.12
N GLY A 211 -4.37 21.12 14.89
CA GLY A 211 -4.78 22.48 14.54
C GLY A 211 -4.72 22.79 13.05
N ARG A 212 -5.29 23.96 12.70
CA ARG A 212 -5.39 24.39 11.28
C ARG A 212 -4.07 24.88 10.72
N GLU A 213 -3.21 25.44 11.56
CA GLU A 213 -1.90 25.99 11.19
C GLU A 213 -0.92 24.91 10.71
N THR A 214 -1.01 23.69 11.23
CA THR A 214 -0.12 22.57 10.84
C THR A 214 -0.70 21.71 9.71
N LEU A 215 -1.90 22.05 9.22
CA LEU A 215 -2.61 21.27 8.21
C LEU A 215 -1.82 21.17 6.89
N ALA A 216 -1.22 22.29 6.46
CA ALA A 216 -0.45 22.33 5.21
C ALA A 216 0.79 21.43 5.28
N ASP A 217 1.55 21.49 6.39
CA ASP A 217 2.74 20.66 6.61
C ASP A 217 2.38 19.18 6.67
N ARG A 218 1.30 18.84 7.39
CA ARG A 218 0.77 17.46 7.43
C ARG A 218 0.44 16.95 6.03
N GLN A 219 -0.28 17.76 5.24
CA GLN A 219 -0.67 17.39 3.89
C GLN A 219 0.54 17.22 2.97
N GLN A 220 1.52 18.10 3.06
CA GLN A 220 2.74 18.01 2.27
C GLN A 220 3.54 16.74 2.59
N LYS A 221 3.75 16.44 3.88
CA LYS A 221 4.46 15.22 4.30
C LYS A 221 3.71 13.95 3.90
N LEU A 222 2.40 13.91 4.12
CA LEU A 222 1.58 12.76 3.73
C LEU A 222 1.58 12.55 2.21
N ASN A 223 1.49 13.62 1.43
CA ASN A 223 1.59 13.54 -0.02
C ASN A 223 2.95 12.98 -0.48
N LEU A 224 4.04 13.47 0.10
CA LEU A 224 5.37 12.94 -0.17
C LEU A 224 5.48 11.45 0.17
N TYR A 225 4.92 11.04 1.32
CA TYR A 225 4.90 9.65 1.76
C TYR A 225 4.17 8.75 0.75
N MET A 226 2.96 9.14 0.36
CA MET A 226 2.16 8.38 -0.61
C MET A 226 2.82 8.27 -1.99
N HIS A 227 3.42 9.35 -2.48
CA HIS A 227 4.19 9.33 -3.73
C HIS A 227 5.40 8.40 -3.66
N LYS A 228 6.09 8.33 -2.52
CA LYS A 228 7.19 7.37 -2.31
C LYS A 228 6.69 5.93 -2.29
N LEU A 229 5.56 5.66 -1.63
CA LEU A 229 4.92 4.34 -1.63
C LEU A 229 4.54 3.90 -3.05
N LEU A 230 3.93 4.79 -3.84
CA LEU A 230 3.56 4.47 -5.22
C LEU A 230 4.79 4.16 -6.08
N ARG A 231 5.84 4.97 -5.97
CA ARG A 231 7.11 4.71 -6.67
C ARG A 231 7.71 3.35 -6.27
N LEU A 232 7.68 3.01 -4.98
CA LEU A 232 8.14 1.72 -4.48
C LEU A 232 7.35 0.57 -5.13
N ALA A 233 6.02 0.71 -5.19
CA ALA A 233 5.14 -0.28 -5.82
C ALA A 233 5.47 -0.50 -7.31
N GLU A 234 5.62 0.59 -8.05
CA GLU A 234 5.87 0.56 -9.50
C GLU A 234 7.25 -0.01 -9.84
N ILE A 235 8.31 0.45 -9.16
CA ILE A 235 9.69 0.06 -9.44
C ILE A 235 9.94 -1.42 -9.13
N LEU A 236 9.46 -1.89 -7.98
CA LEU A 236 9.72 -3.25 -7.50
C LEU A 236 8.61 -4.24 -7.85
N ASN A 237 7.59 -3.80 -8.60
CA ASN A 237 6.42 -4.60 -8.96
C ASN A 237 5.81 -5.29 -7.74
N LEU A 238 5.53 -4.52 -6.70
CA LEU A 238 4.90 -5.00 -5.47
C LEU A 238 3.53 -4.33 -5.26
N ALA A 239 2.70 -4.94 -4.43
CA ALA A 239 1.44 -4.37 -3.99
C ALA A 239 1.64 -3.50 -2.75
N VAL A 240 0.88 -2.42 -2.64
CA VAL A 240 0.82 -1.61 -1.42
C VAL A 240 -0.60 -1.58 -0.89
N VAL A 241 -0.76 -1.87 0.39
CA VAL A 241 -2.03 -1.74 1.11
C VAL A 241 -1.86 -0.74 2.25
N VAL A 242 -2.70 0.25 2.29
CA VAL A 242 -2.74 1.23 3.38
C VAL A 242 -4.10 1.18 4.07
N THR A 243 -4.12 1.21 5.39
CA THR A 243 -5.38 1.36 6.12
C THR A 243 -5.60 2.81 6.52
N ASN A 244 -6.86 3.21 6.52
CA ASN A 244 -7.30 4.55 6.88
C ASN A 244 -8.53 4.49 7.77
N GLN A 245 -8.67 5.46 8.66
CA GLN A 245 -9.81 5.56 9.58
C GLN A 245 -10.94 6.35 8.93
N ALA A 246 -12.18 5.93 9.18
CA ALA A 246 -13.36 6.74 8.91
C ALA A 246 -13.53 7.79 10.01
N GLN A 247 -13.93 8.99 9.61
CA GLN A 247 -14.29 10.09 10.50
C GLN A 247 -15.76 10.43 10.29
N SER A 248 -16.51 10.49 11.38
CA SER A 248 -17.87 11.04 11.34
C SER A 248 -17.77 12.56 11.13
N ASP A 249 -18.41 13.05 10.09
CA ASP A 249 -18.55 14.48 9.84
C ASP A 249 -19.76 14.98 10.66
N PRO A 250 -19.58 15.79 11.70
CA PRO A 250 -20.68 16.28 12.51
C PRO A 250 -21.53 17.33 11.78
N THR A 251 -21.14 17.75 10.57
CA THR A 251 -21.88 18.73 9.78
C THR A 251 -23.03 18.05 9.07
N PRO A 252 -24.31 18.28 9.47
CA PRO A 252 -25.44 17.70 8.75
C PRO A 252 -25.41 18.20 7.30
N GLN A 253 -25.38 17.30 6.33
CA GLN A 253 -25.74 17.67 4.97
C GLN A 253 -27.22 18.04 4.96
N TRP A 254 -27.55 19.19 4.35
CA TRP A 254 -28.92 19.66 4.27
C TRP A 254 -29.81 18.57 3.65
N GLY A 255 -30.72 18.02 4.47
CA GLY A 255 -31.66 16.96 4.06
C GLY A 255 -31.36 15.54 4.58
N SER A 256 -30.23 15.28 5.27
CA SER A 256 -30.00 14.00 5.93
C SER A 256 -29.73 14.22 7.44
N HIS A 257 -30.44 13.47 8.28
CA HIS A 257 -30.21 13.46 9.73
C HIS A 257 -29.08 12.49 10.15
N GLN A 258 -28.37 11.86 9.20
CA GLN A 258 -27.29 10.92 9.48
C GLN A 258 -25.93 11.58 9.21
N ALA A 259 -25.04 11.48 10.18
CA ALA A 259 -23.63 11.84 10.00
C ALA A 259 -23.02 10.94 8.91
N THR A 260 -22.49 11.55 7.85
CA THR A 260 -21.82 10.81 6.79
C THR A 260 -20.35 10.60 7.17
N ASP A 261 -19.94 9.35 7.31
CA ASP A 261 -18.53 9.02 7.51
C ASP A 261 -17.70 9.37 6.26
N ARG A 262 -16.54 9.98 6.50
CA ARG A 262 -15.57 10.31 5.44
C ARG A 262 -14.20 9.70 5.74
N PRO A 263 -13.42 9.32 4.72
CA PRO A 263 -12.04 8.91 4.92
C PRO A 263 -11.21 10.03 5.55
N ALA A 264 -10.39 9.70 6.54
CA ALA A 264 -9.41 10.64 7.08
C ALA A 264 -8.33 10.97 6.04
N GLY A 265 -7.59 12.09 6.22
CA GLY A 265 -6.50 12.47 5.31
C GLY A 265 -6.90 13.29 4.07
N GLY A 266 -8.21 13.42 3.80
CA GLY A 266 -8.73 14.28 2.73
C GLY A 266 -8.32 13.85 1.32
N ASN A 267 -8.20 14.83 0.42
CA ASN A 267 -7.96 14.57 -1.00
C ASN A 267 -6.61 13.93 -1.33
N ILE A 268 -5.61 14.05 -0.45
CA ILE A 268 -4.27 13.49 -0.71
C ILE A 268 -4.30 11.97 -0.83
N LEU A 269 -4.92 11.30 0.12
CA LEU A 269 -5.08 9.84 0.06
C LEU A 269 -5.99 9.44 -1.10
N ALA A 270 -7.04 10.24 -1.36
CA ALA A 270 -7.94 10.00 -2.48
C ALA A 270 -7.22 9.99 -3.84
N HIS A 271 -6.33 10.95 -4.07
CA HIS A 271 -5.61 11.06 -5.35
C HIS A 271 -4.42 10.12 -5.48
N ALA A 272 -3.84 9.69 -4.35
CA ALA A 272 -2.66 8.81 -4.36
C ALA A 272 -3.02 7.33 -4.36
N SER A 273 -4.21 6.96 -3.90
CA SER A 273 -4.68 5.57 -3.87
C SER A 273 -5.32 5.19 -5.20
N THR A 274 -4.92 4.02 -5.74
CA THR A 274 -5.45 3.53 -7.03
C THR A 274 -6.85 2.93 -6.85
N THR A 275 -7.04 2.13 -5.80
CA THR A 275 -8.33 1.52 -5.48
C THR A 275 -8.66 1.78 -4.01
N ARG A 276 -9.89 2.23 -3.76
CA ARG A 276 -10.34 2.60 -2.42
C ARG A 276 -11.54 1.76 -2.02
N VAL A 277 -11.41 1.06 -0.90
CA VAL A 277 -12.39 0.09 -0.40
C VAL A 277 -12.88 0.52 0.96
N TRP A 278 -14.18 0.69 1.08
CA TRP A 278 -14.84 0.94 2.35
C TRP A 278 -15.21 -0.38 3.01
N LEU A 279 -14.80 -0.58 4.26
CA LEU A 279 -15.12 -1.75 5.06
C LEU A 279 -16.06 -1.36 6.20
N ARG A 280 -17.16 -2.09 6.37
CA ARG A 280 -18.11 -1.90 7.47
C ARG A 280 -18.54 -3.24 8.06
N ARG A 281 -19.03 -3.20 9.29
CA ARG A 281 -19.66 -4.37 9.91
C ARG A 281 -20.96 -4.70 9.21
N ALA A 282 -21.31 -5.96 9.17
CA ALA A 282 -22.59 -6.45 8.71
C ALA A 282 -23.25 -7.28 9.81
N LYS A 283 -24.56 -7.52 9.71
CA LYS A 283 -25.29 -8.39 10.60
C LYS A 283 -24.79 -9.83 10.48
N GLY A 284 -24.66 -10.50 11.60
CA GLY A 284 -24.19 -11.87 11.71
C GLY A 284 -22.71 -11.99 12.08
N GLU A 285 -22.36 -13.13 12.66
CA GLU A 285 -21.06 -13.37 13.25
C GLU A 285 -19.93 -13.29 12.20
N GLY A 286 -18.97 -12.44 12.45
CA GLY A 286 -17.80 -12.25 11.60
C GLY A 286 -18.07 -11.55 10.27
N LYS A 287 -19.31 -11.30 9.87
CA LYS A 287 -19.65 -10.72 8.56
C LYS A 287 -19.18 -9.26 8.42
N ARG A 288 -18.74 -8.93 7.23
CA ARG A 288 -18.31 -7.59 6.82
C ARG A 288 -18.82 -7.31 5.41
N ILE A 289 -19.05 -6.03 5.12
CA ILE A 289 -19.33 -5.54 3.77
C ILE A 289 -18.14 -4.75 3.30
N ALA A 290 -17.67 -5.05 2.09
CA ALA A 290 -16.68 -4.27 1.35
C ALA A 290 -17.37 -3.55 0.20
N ARG A 291 -17.07 -2.25 0.01
CA ARG A 291 -17.51 -1.44 -1.13
C ARG A 291 -16.33 -0.81 -1.81
N VAL A 292 -16.16 -1.04 -3.09
CA VAL A 292 -15.29 -0.21 -3.94
C VAL A 292 -16.04 1.08 -4.23
N PHE A 293 -15.52 2.21 -3.74
CA PHE A 293 -16.16 3.52 -3.87
C PHE A 293 -15.36 4.50 -4.72
N ASP A 294 -14.13 4.13 -5.10
CA ASP A 294 -13.28 4.92 -5.97
C ASP A 294 -12.21 4.00 -6.62
N SER A 295 -12.16 3.97 -7.93
CA SER A 295 -11.13 3.29 -8.72
C SER A 295 -11.19 3.76 -10.17
N PRO A 296 -10.04 3.95 -10.85
CA PRO A 296 -10.02 4.34 -12.27
C PRO A 296 -10.40 3.19 -13.21
N CYS A 297 -10.40 1.94 -12.72
CA CYS A 297 -10.56 0.75 -13.57
C CYS A 297 -11.63 -0.23 -13.10
N LEU A 298 -12.16 -0.07 -11.88
CA LEU A 298 -13.20 -0.94 -11.34
C LEU A 298 -14.50 -0.15 -11.20
N PRO A 299 -15.66 -0.76 -11.51
CA PRO A 299 -16.95 -0.16 -11.21
C PRO A 299 -17.17 -0.12 -9.70
N GLU A 300 -18.00 0.82 -9.23
CA GLU A 300 -18.53 0.75 -7.87
C GLU A 300 -19.31 -0.54 -7.67
N GLY A 301 -19.15 -1.14 -6.51
CA GLY A 301 -19.82 -2.39 -6.17
C GLY A 301 -19.58 -2.76 -4.71
N GLU A 302 -20.34 -3.74 -4.23
CA GLU A 302 -20.23 -4.22 -2.85
C GLU A 302 -20.25 -5.75 -2.82
N CYS A 303 -19.60 -6.31 -1.79
CA CYS A 303 -19.68 -7.73 -1.49
C CYS A 303 -19.69 -7.98 0.02
N ILE A 304 -20.14 -9.16 0.42
CA ILE A 304 -20.10 -9.64 1.81
C ILE A 304 -18.99 -10.69 1.93
N PHE A 305 -18.20 -10.59 2.99
CA PHE A 305 -17.22 -11.60 3.37
C PHE A 305 -17.25 -11.85 4.88
N ARG A 306 -16.56 -12.88 5.37
CA ARG A 306 -16.48 -13.20 6.80
C ARG A 306 -15.04 -13.22 7.29
N ILE A 307 -14.91 -12.88 8.58
CA ILE A 307 -13.67 -13.05 9.35
C ILE A 307 -13.85 -14.28 10.23
N THR A 308 -13.03 -15.31 10.03
CA THR A 308 -13.09 -16.60 10.72
C THR A 308 -11.74 -16.99 11.30
N ALA A 309 -11.60 -18.18 11.85
CA ALA A 309 -10.32 -18.74 12.28
C ALA A 309 -9.31 -18.81 11.11
N LYS A 310 -9.77 -19.13 9.89
CA LYS A 310 -8.96 -19.20 8.66
C LYS A 310 -8.55 -17.84 8.11
N GLY A 311 -9.06 -16.73 8.65
CA GLY A 311 -8.80 -15.39 8.17
C GLY A 311 -10.00 -14.78 7.48
N ILE A 312 -9.89 -14.47 6.19
CA ILE A 312 -10.96 -13.92 5.35
C ILE A 312 -11.51 -15.04 4.48
N GLU A 313 -12.82 -15.21 4.48
CA GLU A 313 -13.53 -16.23 3.69
C GLU A 313 -14.80 -15.65 3.07
N ASP A 314 -15.35 -16.35 2.08
CA ASP A 314 -16.66 -16.02 1.54
C ASP A 314 -17.74 -16.15 2.61
N ALA A 315 -18.67 -15.21 2.61
CA ALA A 315 -19.92 -15.35 3.38
C ALA A 315 -20.89 -16.29 2.62
N PRO A 316 -21.83 -16.96 3.31
CA PRO A 316 -22.94 -17.60 2.64
C PRO A 316 -23.66 -16.60 1.73
N GLU A 317 -24.23 -17.10 0.61
CA GLU A 317 -25.00 -16.26 -0.30
C GLU A 317 -26.14 -15.57 0.44
N GLU A 318 -26.09 -14.25 0.47
CA GLU A 318 -27.09 -13.39 1.14
C GLU A 318 -27.14 -12.06 0.41
N LYS A 319 -28.33 -11.45 0.32
CA LYS A 319 -28.46 -10.11 -0.24
C LYS A 319 -27.94 -9.07 0.74
N ILE A 320 -27.23 -8.06 0.22
CA ILE A 320 -26.63 -6.98 1.01
C ILE A 320 -27.69 -6.27 1.85
N GLU A 321 -28.89 -6.03 1.29
CA GLU A 321 -30.03 -5.42 2.00
C GLU A 321 -30.47 -6.20 3.25
N GLU A 322 -30.29 -7.52 3.27
CA GLU A 322 -30.62 -8.37 4.43
C GLU A 322 -29.52 -8.30 5.50
N ALA A 323 -28.27 -8.13 5.06
CA ALA A 323 -27.10 -7.98 5.93
C ALA A 323 -27.02 -6.60 6.61
N GLU A 324 -27.78 -5.59 6.12
CA GLU A 324 -27.82 -4.23 6.67
C GLU A 324 -28.97 -3.99 7.66
N LYS A 325 -30.07 -4.75 7.54
CA LYS A 325 -31.26 -4.52 8.37
C LYS A 325 -31.02 -4.95 9.81
N GLU A 326 -30.75 -4.01 10.64
CA GLU A 326 -30.86 -3.82 12.10
C GLU A 326 -29.64 -3.09 12.67
N GLU A 327 -29.73 -1.78 12.75
CA GLU A 327 -29.29 -0.93 13.86
C GLU A 327 -30.48 -0.23 14.47
#